data_16ee33c5313282079e3806342aed8e04
#
_entry.id   16ee33c5313282079e3806342aed8e04
#
_cell.length_a   1.000
_cell.length_b   1.000
_cell.length_c   1.000
_cell.angle_alpha   90.00
_cell.angle_beta   90.00
_cell.angle_gamma   90.00
#
_symmetry.space_group_name_H-M   'P 1'
#
loop_
_entity.id
_entity.type
_entity.pdbx_description
1 polymer ?
#
loop_
_entity_poly.entity_id
_entity_poly.type
_entity_poly.pdbx_seq_one_letter_code
_entity_poly.pdbx_strand_id
1 'polypeptide(L)'
;MTIIGRISDRLRDVHPALFNGYAASAAFATYFCMYAFRKPFAAAKYGDVDWGSDVEFKTALVIAQILGYAASKYLGIKVCSEASRGRRAALLVGLILAAEAALVLFAVVPPRAKVVALFLNGLPLGMVWGLVVRYLEGRQTSELLLAVLSCSFIVSSGVVKDVGRALLAGTAPFGIEMLVWPSPVPEFWMPAATGLMFLAPFLAAVGLLELLPEPSPLDVAERMQRPPLDGSARRRFLRRFFPGIASLVACYMLLTAFRDYRDNYMVDVLDELQGAGRTHPQALSAIETSVAIAVLAVMACLFAIKNHRRALATIFGIMFAGAALLGCATALWRNGAIDGSMWVTLLGLGVYLAYVPFNALLFDRIMASTRFAGTAVFAIYVADSAGYSGSVAMQLYKDLYAPQASRSEFLAWFAGLASVVGLTTLAAAGLYFDRKSASVRTPSHVDGTQHSLLSP
;
A
#
# COMPACT_ATOMS: atom_id res chain seq x y z
N MET A 1 18.61 12.37 32.09
CA MET A 1 17.73 12.52 30.92
C MET A 1 18.55 12.35 29.67
N THR A 2 18.23 11.38 28.81
CA THR A 2 18.95 11.16 27.55
C THR A 2 18.67 12.32 26.57
N ILE A 3 19.56 12.56 25.60
CA ILE A 3 19.38 13.58 24.55
C ILE A 3 18.05 13.34 23.82
N ILE A 4 17.72 12.08 23.55
CA ILE A 4 16.44 11.66 22.93
C ILE A 4 15.25 12.15 23.77
N GLY A 5 15.27 11.98 25.08
CA GLY A 5 14.18 12.43 25.96
C GLY A 5 13.96 13.95 25.90
N ARG A 6 15.04 14.75 25.92
CA ARG A 6 14.94 16.23 25.83
C ARG A 6 14.33 16.70 24.50
N ILE A 7 14.68 16.05 23.37
CA ILE A 7 14.11 16.40 22.05
C ILE A 7 12.65 15.96 21.98
N SER A 8 12.32 14.76 22.47
CA SER A 8 10.95 14.26 22.53
C SER A 8 10.04 15.16 23.37
N ASP A 9 10.53 15.67 24.51
CA ASP A 9 9.76 16.61 25.35
C ASP A 9 9.52 17.95 24.64
N ARG A 10 10.53 18.49 23.97
CA ARG A 10 10.36 19.71 23.15
C ARG A 10 9.35 19.55 22.03
N LEU A 11 9.29 18.35 21.41
CA LEU A 11 8.30 18.08 20.34
C LEU A 11 6.85 18.04 20.88
N ARG A 12 6.63 17.83 22.17
CA ARG A 12 5.29 17.90 22.78
C ARG A 12 4.74 19.33 22.83
N ASP A 13 5.64 20.31 23.00
CA ASP A 13 5.28 21.71 23.16
C ASP A 13 5.19 22.49 21.84
N VAL A 14 5.48 21.80 20.72
CA VAL A 14 5.44 22.41 19.39
C VAL A 14 4.00 22.50 18.88
N HIS A 15 3.71 23.52 18.08
CA HIS A 15 2.40 23.69 17.43
C HIS A 15 1.94 22.42 16.72
N PRO A 16 0.67 21.96 16.87
CA PRO A 16 0.19 20.70 16.33
C PRO A 16 0.44 20.47 14.85
N ALA A 17 0.37 21.54 14.02
CA ALA A 17 0.65 21.42 12.58
C ALA A 17 2.13 21.07 12.30
N LEU A 18 3.07 21.66 13.04
CA LEU A 18 4.51 21.37 12.91
C LEU A 18 4.82 19.96 13.41
N PHE A 19 4.21 19.58 14.53
CA PHE A 19 4.32 18.21 15.05
C PHE A 19 3.82 17.18 14.03
N ASN A 20 2.64 17.38 13.44
CA ASN A 20 2.08 16.50 12.43
C ASN A 20 2.94 16.45 11.17
N GLY A 21 3.47 17.61 10.73
CA GLY A 21 4.43 17.67 9.63
C GLY A 21 5.69 16.85 9.89
N TYR A 22 6.26 16.96 11.09
CA TYR A 22 7.43 16.17 11.51
C TYR A 22 7.12 14.67 11.54
N ALA A 23 6.02 14.27 12.20
CA ALA A 23 5.62 12.87 12.32
C ALA A 23 5.33 12.22 10.95
N ALA A 24 4.61 12.96 10.09
CA ALA A 24 4.32 12.55 8.72
C ALA A 24 5.61 12.37 7.90
N SER A 25 6.53 13.33 7.96
CA SER A 25 7.80 13.30 7.22
C SER A 25 8.71 12.17 7.68
N ALA A 26 8.86 11.96 8.99
CA ALA A 26 9.66 10.86 9.53
C ALA A 26 9.12 9.48 9.12
N ALA A 27 7.80 9.29 9.21
CA ALA A 27 7.16 8.05 8.82
C ALA A 27 7.23 7.82 7.29
N PHE A 28 6.95 8.87 6.50
CA PHE A 28 7.09 8.87 5.05
C PHE A 28 8.51 8.48 4.64
N ALA A 29 9.53 9.15 5.18
CA ALA A 29 10.93 8.90 4.85
C ALA A 29 11.35 7.46 5.20
N THR A 30 10.95 6.95 6.35
CA THR A 30 11.26 5.57 6.77
C THR A 30 10.68 4.56 5.80
N TYR A 31 9.41 4.70 5.44
CA TYR A 31 8.75 3.74 4.56
C TYR A 31 9.15 3.94 3.09
N PHE A 32 9.45 5.16 2.69
CA PHE A 32 10.05 5.49 1.40
C PHE A 32 11.38 4.77 1.22
N CYS A 33 12.30 4.90 2.17
CA CYS A 33 13.61 4.24 2.11
C CYS A 33 13.50 2.70 2.12
N MET A 34 12.52 2.14 2.85
CA MET A 34 12.26 0.70 2.85
C MET A 34 12.01 0.14 1.44
N TYR A 35 11.37 0.92 0.56
CA TYR A 35 11.09 0.49 -0.80
C TYR A 35 12.36 0.25 -1.64
N ALA A 36 13.48 0.87 -1.28
CA ALA A 36 14.77 0.62 -1.93
C ALA A 36 15.30 -0.81 -1.70
N PHE A 37 14.82 -1.49 -0.65
CA PHE A 37 15.11 -2.89 -0.38
C PHE A 37 14.07 -3.84 -0.96
N ARG A 38 13.00 -3.31 -1.56
CA ARG A 38 11.88 -4.10 -2.06
C ARG A 38 11.72 -4.07 -3.56
N LYS A 39 11.79 -2.91 -4.21
CA LYS A 39 11.31 -2.71 -5.58
C LYS A 39 12.37 -2.57 -6.67
N PRO A 40 13.65 -2.31 -6.40
CA PRO A 40 14.63 -2.11 -7.46
C PRO A 40 14.73 -3.28 -8.44
N PHE A 41 14.62 -4.53 -7.96
CA PHE A 41 14.70 -5.72 -8.82
C PHE A 41 13.70 -5.66 -10.00
N ALA A 42 12.56 -5.00 -9.83
CA ALA A 42 11.56 -4.84 -10.89
C ALA A 42 12.01 -3.87 -12.01
N ALA A 43 13.10 -3.12 -11.82
CA ALA A 43 13.69 -2.27 -12.84
C ALA A 43 14.49 -3.04 -13.91
N ALA A 44 14.96 -4.24 -13.59
CA ALA A 44 15.67 -5.12 -14.52
C ALA A 44 14.73 -6.04 -15.28
N LYS A 45 15.16 -6.57 -16.41
CA LYS A 45 14.34 -7.43 -17.30
C LYS A 45 14.59 -8.91 -17.08
N TYR A 46 15.81 -9.32 -16.81
CA TYR A 46 16.24 -10.73 -16.63
C TYR A 46 15.90 -11.64 -17.81
N GLY A 47 15.86 -11.07 -19.04
CA GLY A 47 15.34 -11.75 -20.23
C GLY A 47 16.15 -12.96 -20.71
N ASP A 48 17.44 -13.00 -20.38
CA ASP A 48 18.38 -14.04 -20.84
C ASP A 48 18.54 -15.20 -19.84
N VAL A 49 17.68 -15.24 -18.80
CA VAL A 49 17.82 -16.23 -17.72
C VAL A 49 16.91 -17.42 -17.98
N ASP A 50 17.50 -18.50 -18.49
CA ASP A 50 16.85 -19.81 -18.47
C ASP A 50 16.95 -20.46 -17.07
N TRP A 51 15.83 -20.64 -16.41
CA TRP A 51 15.75 -21.27 -15.08
C TRP A 51 14.96 -22.58 -15.05
N GLY A 52 14.57 -23.07 -16.26
CA GLY A 52 13.95 -24.38 -16.46
C GLY A 52 12.48 -24.45 -16.05
N SER A 53 11.69 -23.40 -16.33
CA SER A 53 10.24 -23.35 -16.08
C SER A 53 9.53 -22.55 -17.18
N ASP A 54 8.26 -22.87 -17.43
CA ASP A 54 7.38 -22.15 -18.36
C ASP A 54 6.94 -20.78 -17.83
N VAL A 55 7.13 -20.52 -16.53
CA VAL A 55 6.89 -19.21 -15.91
C VAL A 55 8.11 -18.34 -16.16
N GLU A 56 7.90 -17.11 -16.65
CA GLU A 56 8.97 -16.14 -16.85
C GLU A 56 9.75 -15.89 -15.54
N PHE A 57 11.08 -15.80 -15.63
CA PHE A 57 11.92 -15.67 -14.44
C PHE A 57 11.57 -14.44 -13.59
N LYS A 58 11.32 -13.28 -14.22
CA LYS A 58 10.88 -12.06 -13.53
C LYS A 58 9.56 -12.28 -12.79
N THR A 59 8.60 -12.96 -13.40
CA THR A 59 7.32 -13.31 -12.76
C THR A 59 7.53 -14.21 -11.54
N ALA A 60 8.40 -15.21 -11.63
CA ALA A 60 8.71 -16.07 -10.48
C ALA A 60 9.34 -15.29 -9.33
N LEU A 61 10.23 -14.33 -9.61
CA LEU A 61 10.82 -13.43 -8.61
C LEU A 61 9.76 -12.56 -7.93
N VAL A 62 8.86 -11.96 -8.71
CA VAL A 62 7.75 -11.15 -8.21
C VAL A 62 6.82 -11.96 -7.31
N ILE A 63 6.41 -13.15 -7.76
CA ILE A 63 5.55 -14.06 -6.98
C ILE A 63 6.23 -14.46 -5.67
N ALA A 64 7.51 -14.84 -5.72
CA ALA A 64 8.27 -15.24 -4.54
C ALA A 64 8.32 -14.12 -3.49
N GLN A 65 8.60 -12.88 -3.92
CA GLN A 65 8.62 -11.73 -3.01
C GLN A 65 7.23 -11.44 -2.44
N ILE A 66 6.16 -11.52 -3.24
CA ILE A 66 4.77 -11.34 -2.76
C ILE A 66 4.42 -12.39 -1.72
N LEU A 67 4.75 -13.66 -1.95
CA LEU A 67 4.51 -14.75 -1.01
C LEU A 67 5.28 -14.56 0.30
N GLY A 68 6.56 -14.17 0.24
CA GLY A 68 7.36 -13.82 1.42
C GLY A 68 6.73 -12.66 2.21
N TYR A 69 6.32 -11.60 1.51
CA TYR A 69 5.67 -10.44 2.10
C TYR A 69 4.31 -10.79 2.73
N ALA A 70 3.51 -11.63 2.08
CA ALA A 70 2.23 -12.11 2.61
C ALA A 70 2.43 -12.97 3.87
N ALA A 71 3.37 -13.94 3.82
CA ALA A 71 3.72 -14.76 4.98
C ALA A 71 4.19 -13.92 6.16
N SER A 72 4.97 -12.87 5.89
CA SER A 72 5.43 -11.91 6.89
C SER A 72 4.27 -11.21 7.64
N LYS A 73 3.16 -10.92 6.97
CA LYS A 73 2.02 -10.29 7.65
C LYS A 73 1.42 -11.17 8.73
N TYR A 74 1.37 -12.49 8.52
CA TYR A 74 0.91 -13.42 9.56
C TYR A 74 1.88 -13.52 10.74
N LEU A 75 3.18 -13.65 10.45
CA LEU A 75 4.24 -13.68 11.46
C LEU A 75 4.33 -12.34 12.20
N GLY A 76 4.17 -11.25 11.47
CA GLY A 76 4.28 -9.89 11.96
C GLY A 76 3.17 -9.49 12.94
N ILE A 77 1.99 -10.13 12.93
CA ILE A 77 0.91 -9.82 13.88
C ILE A 77 1.44 -9.91 15.32
N LYS A 78 2.12 -10.99 15.65
CA LYS A 78 2.68 -11.20 16.99
C LYS A 78 3.85 -10.25 17.24
N VAL A 79 4.82 -10.19 16.33
CA VAL A 79 6.03 -9.37 16.45
C VAL A 79 5.67 -7.87 16.60
N CYS A 80 4.78 -7.35 15.74
CA CYS A 80 4.39 -5.95 15.78
C CYS A 80 3.54 -5.60 17.01
N SER A 81 2.65 -6.52 17.46
CA SER A 81 1.80 -6.27 18.65
C SER A 81 2.59 -6.28 19.94
N GLU A 82 3.59 -7.16 20.07
CA GLU A 82 4.42 -7.33 21.27
C GLU A 82 5.65 -6.40 21.29
N ALA A 83 5.95 -5.71 20.20
CA ALA A 83 7.11 -4.80 20.09
C ALA A 83 6.97 -3.64 21.08
N SER A 84 7.74 -3.68 22.19
CA SER A 84 7.88 -2.56 23.09
C SER A 84 8.54 -1.37 22.37
N ARG A 85 8.26 -0.14 22.83
CA ARG A 85 8.78 1.08 22.21
C ARG A 85 10.31 1.04 22.01
N GLY A 86 11.07 0.69 23.04
CA GLY A 86 12.53 0.66 22.97
C GLY A 86 13.12 -0.42 22.06
N ARG A 87 12.29 -1.34 21.51
CA ARG A 87 12.73 -2.37 20.57
C ARG A 87 12.30 -2.08 19.13
N ARG A 88 11.39 -1.12 18.90
CA ARG A 88 10.84 -0.85 17.54
C ARG A 88 11.90 -0.43 16.55
N ALA A 89 12.76 0.53 16.91
CA ALA A 89 13.86 0.98 16.06
C ALA A 89 14.83 -0.16 15.74
N ALA A 90 15.25 -0.94 16.75
CA ALA A 90 16.14 -2.09 16.56
C ALA A 90 15.51 -3.16 15.64
N LEU A 91 14.19 -3.41 15.78
CA LEU A 91 13.46 -4.31 14.89
C LEU A 91 13.42 -3.77 13.47
N LEU A 92 13.11 -2.48 13.25
CA LEU A 92 13.11 -1.87 11.92
C LEU A 92 14.47 -2.01 11.24
N VAL A 93 15.54 -1.70 11.96
CA VAL A 93 16.93 -1.83 11.44
C VAL A 93 17.24 -3.29 11.14
N GLY A 94 16.96 -4.21 12.07
CA GLY A 94 17.22 -5.65 11.88
C GLY A 94 16.46 -6.23 10.69
N LEU A 95 15.21 -5.85 10.48
CA LEU A 95 14.40 -6.29 9.34
C LEU A 95 14.97 -5.79 8.01
N ILE A 96 15.43 -4.53 7.96
CA ILE A 96 16.03 -3.99 6.73
C ILE A 96 17.40 -4.60 6.46
N LEU A 97 18.22 -4.83 7.47
CA LEU A 97 19.49 -5.53 7.28
C LEU A 97 19.28 -6.98 6.82
N ALA A 98 18.25 -7.67 7.32
CA ALA A 98 17.89 -9.00 6.83
C ALA A 98 17.39 -8.96 5.37
N ALA A 99 16.62 -7.93 4.99
CA ALA A 99 16.17 -7.73 3.62
C ALA A 99 17.36 -7.45 2.68
N GLU A 100 18.31 -6.63 3.11
CA GLU A 100 19.53 -6.35 2.34
C GLU A 100 20.40 -7.59 2.19
N ALA A 101 20.60 -8.36 3.26
CA ALA A 101 21.35 -9.63 3.19
C ALA A 101 20.70 -10.61 2.18
N ALA A 102 19.37 -10.63 2.09
CA ALA A 102 18.67 -11.43 1.09
C ALA A 102 18.88 -10.90 -0.34
N LEU A 103 19.05 -9.57 -0.55
CA LEU A 103 19.40 -9.00 -1.86
C LEU A 103 20.86 -9.32 -2.24
N VAL A 104 21.78 -9.32 -1.30
CA VAL A 104 23.15 -9.79 -1.53
C VAL A 104 23.15 -11.29 -1.88
N LEU A 105 22.37 -12.09 -1.15
CA LEU A 105 22.17 -13.51 -1.49
C LEU A 105 21.63 -13.66 -2.91
N PHE A 106 20.61 -12.87 -3.30
CA PHE A 106 20.06 -12.84 -4.65
C PHE A 106 21.13 -12.58 -5.70
N ALA A 107 22.09 -11.70 -5.43
CA ALA A 107 23.16 -11.40 -6.38
C ALA A 107 24.07 -12.61 -6.67
N VAL A 108 24.41 -13.41 -5.64
CA VAL A 108 25.49 -14.44 -5.72
C VAL A 108 24.99 -15.85 -6.02
N VAL A 109 23.72 -16.20 -5.72
CA VAL A 109 23.23 -17.57 -5.88
C VAL A 109 22.84 -17.91 -7.33
N PRO A 110 22.74 -19.19 -7.72
CA PRO A 110 22.29 -19.58 -9.06
C PRO A 110 20.81 -19.25 -9.31
N PRO A 111 20.33 -19.20 -10.58
CA PRO A 111 19.00 -18.68 -10.94
C PRO A 111 17.84 -19.27 -10.11
N ARG A 112 17.76 -20.58 -9.95
CA ARG A 112 16.68 -21.22 -9.16
C ARG A 112 16.67 -20.76 -7.69
N ALA A 113 17.83 -20.59 -7.09
CA ALA A 113 17.95 -20.13 -5.70
C ALA A 113 17.65 -18.62 -5.54
N LYS A 114 17.73 -17.82 -6.62
CA LYS A 114 17.35 -16.40 -6.61
C LYS A 114 15.87 -16.21 -6.29
N VAL A 115 15.02 -17.13 -6.71
CA VAL A 115 13.59 -17.14 -6.38
C VAL A 115 13.40 -17.27 -4.86
N VAL A 116 14.17 -18.18 -4.22
CA VAL A 116 14.14 -18.33 -2.75
C VAL A 116 14.71 -17.10 -2.05
N ALA A 117 15.78 -16.49 -2.60
CA ALA A 117 16.34 -15.26 -2.03
C ALA A 117 15.33 -14.09 -2.04
N LEU A 118 14.53 -13.93 -3.11
CA LEU A 118 13.46 -12.92 -3.15
C LEU A 118 12.30 -13.24 -2.19
N PHE A 119 11.96 -14.51 -1.98
CA PHE A 119 11.02 -14.90 -0.92
C PHE A 119 11.55 -14.49 0.46
N LEU A 120 12.82 -14.79 0.76
CA LEU A 120 13.49 -14.39 2.00
C LEU A 120 13.57 -12.87 2.16
N ASN A 121 13.76 -12.11 1.07
CA ASN A 121 13.70 -10.65 1.08
C ASN A 121 12.30 -10.14 1.45
N GLY A 122 11.24 -10.76 0.93
CA GLY A 122 9.85 -10.38 1.23
C GLY A 122 9.48 -10.53 2.71
N LEU A 123 10.02 -11.57 3.38
CA LEU A 123 9.68 -11.91 4.76
C LEU A 123 9.90 -10.75 5.77
N PRO A 124 11.06 -10.10 5.88
CA PRO A 124 11.23 -8.99 6.82
C PRO A 124 10.43 -7.75 6.42
N LEU A 125 10.24 -7.49 5.13
CA LEU A 125 9.64 -6.25 4.63
C LEU A 125 8.16 -6.10 4.96
N GLY A 126 7.40 -7.19 5.04
CA GLY A 126 5.96 -7.13 5.35
C GLY A 126 5.64 -6.66 6.77
N MET A 127 6.59 -6.74 7.71
CA MET A 127 6.43 -6.28 9.09
C MET A 127 6.71 -4.78 9.26
N VAL A 128 7.48 -4.17 8.36
CA VAL A 128 7.92 -2.76 8.49
C VAL A 128 6.74 -1.80 8.55
N TRP A 129 5.71 -2.00 7.71
CA TRP A 129 4.49 -1.17 7.75
C TRP A 129 3.87 -1.12 9.14
N GLY A 130 3.62 -2.29 9.74
CA GLY A 130 3.03 -2.39 11.06
C GLY A 130 3.84 -1.68 12.15
N LEU A 131 5.17 -1.80 12.10
CA LEU A 131 6.05 -1.13 13.06
C LEU A 131 6.04 0.40 12.89
N VAL A 132 6.04 0.92 11.66
CA VAL A 132 5.95 2.38 11.41
C VAL A 132 4.60 2.93 11.86
N VAL A 133 3.50 2.24 11.53
CA VAL A 133 2.15 2.61 11.97
C VAL A 133 2.05 2.73 13.49
N ARG A 134 2.74 1.88 14.25
CA ARG A 134 2.77 1.91 15.73
C ARG A 134 3.33 3.22 16.32
N TYR A 135 4.12 4.00 15.56
CA TYR A 135 4.55 5.34 15.99
C TYR A 135 3.49 6.41 15.75
N LEU A 136 2.54 6.16 14.84
CA LEU A 136 1.51 7.11 14.42
C LEU A 136 0.16 6.85 15.07
N GLU A 137 -0.09 5.62 15.49
CA GLU A 137 -1.35 5.20 16.12
C GLU A 137 -1.60 5.90 17.46
N GLY A 138 -2.89 6.03 17.79
CA GLY A 138 -3.33 6.57 19.07
C GLY A 138 -3.37 8.10 19.14
N ARG A 139 -3.18 8.81 18.03
CA ARG A 139 -3.25 10.27 17.91
C ARG A 139 -4.55 10.70 17.25
N GLN A 140 -5.06 11.88 17.57
CA GLN A 140 -6.24 12.46 16.91
C GLN A 140 -6.07 12.57 15.39
N THR A 141 -4.84 12.83 14.93
CA THR A 141 -4.48 13.00 13.51
C THR A 141 -3.98 11.71 12.84
N SER A 142 -4.12 10.54 13.47
CA SER A 142 -3.61 9.27 12.94
C SER A 142 -4.09 8.98 11.53
N GLU A 143 -5.36 9.30 11.18
CA GLU A 143 -5.91 9.09 9.82
C GLU A 143 -5.12 9.88 8.77
N LEU A 144 -4.83 11.17 9.04
CA LEU A 144 -4.03 12.02 8.14
C LEU A 144 -2.60 11.49 8.00
N LEU A 145 -1.97 11.12 9.12
CA LEU A 145 -0.62 10.58 9.13
C LEU A 145 -0.51 9.28 8.33
N LEU A 146 -1.52 8.40 8.44
CA LEU A 146 -1.60 7.17 7.67
C LEU A 146 -1.85 7.41 6.17
N ALA A 147 -2.59 8.46 5.80
CA ALA A 147 -2.75 8.83 4.39
C ALA A 147 -1.44 9.32 3.78
N VAL A 148 -0.68 10.18 4.49
CA VAL A 148 0.65 10.62 4.04
C VAL A 148 1.61 9.44 3.96
N LEU A 149 1.61 8.56 4.96
CA LEU A 149 2.39 7.32 4.93
C LEU A 149 2.02 6.45 3.73
N SER A 150 0.72 6.38 3.37
CA SER A 150 0.28 5.64 2.18
C SER A 150 0.82 6.23 0.88
N CYS A 151 0.98 7.56 0.77
CA CYS A 151 1.57 8.18 -0.40
C CYS A 151 3.06 7.83 -0.56
N SER A 152 3.76 7.46 0.52
CA SER A 152 5.17 7.11 0.45
C SER A 152 5.43 5.89 -0.43
N PHE A 153 4.58 4.86 -0.40
CA PHE A 153 4.77 3.67 -1.24
C PHE A 153 4.48 3.94 -2.73
N ILE A 154 3.68 4.97 -3.04
CA ILE A 154 3.43 5.37 -4.43
C ILE A 154 4.71 6.01 -4.98
N VAL A 155 5.17 7.10 -4.35
CA VAL A 155 6.35 7.85 -4.81
C VAL A 155 7.60 6.98 -4.82
N SER A 156 7.85 6.24 -3.73
CA SER A 156 9.08 5.46 -3.58
C SER A 156 9.22 4.39 -4.64
N SER A 157 8.12 3.76 -5.08
CA SER A 157 8.20 2.73 -6.12
C SER A 157 8.75 3.26 -7.45
N GLY A 158 8.37 4.47 -7.86
CA GLY A 158 8.94 5.13 -9.04
C GLY A 158 10.40 5.50 -8.85
N VAL A 159 10.70 6.20 -7.74
CA VAL A 159 12.05 6.71 -7.45
C VAL A 159 13.09 5.59 -7.37
N VAL A 160 12.83 4.52 -6.62
CA VAL A 160 13.83 3.44 -6.44
C VAL A 160 14.05 2.64 -7.73
N LYS A 161 13.05 2.54 -8.61
CA LYS A 161 13.22 1.92 -9.93
C LYS A 161 14.01 2.82 -10.88
N ASP A 162 13.81 4.14 -10.85
CA ASP A 162 14.63 5.07 -11.64
C ASP A 162 16.09 5.07 -11.15
N VAL A 163 16.33 4.99 -9.83
CA VAL A 163 17.69 4.77 -9.28
C VAL A 163 18.28 3.45 -9.79
N GLY A 164 17.51 2.35 -9.74
CA GLY A 164 17.97 1.06 -10.26
C GLY A 164 18.31 1.11 -11.76
N ARG A 165 17.49 1.79 -12.59
CA ARG A 165 17.76 2.01 -14.01
C ARG A 165 19.04 2.82 -14.24
N ALA A 166 19.25 3.87 -13.45
CA ALA A 166 20.47 4.68 -13.52
C ALA A 166 21.72 3.86 -13.17
N LEU A 167 21.65 3.01 -12.15
CA LEU A 167 22.74 2.09 -11.78
C LEU A 167 23.05 1.07 -12.90
N LEU A 168 22.01 0.50 -13.51
CA LEU A 168 22.16 -0.40 -14.67
C LEU A 168 22.83 0.29 -15.86
N ALA A 169 22.47 1.57 -16.10
CA ALA A 169 23.03 2.37 -17.19
C ALA A 169 24.41 2.97 -16.88
N GLY A 170 24.87 2.91 -15.62
CA GLY A 170 26.09 3.59 -15.18
C GLY A 170 26.00 5.12 -15.20
N THR A 171 24.79 5.66 -14.98
CA THR A 171 24.52 7.09 -14.97
C THR A 171 24.21 7.61 -13.57
N ALA A 172 24.32 8.93 -13.36
CA ALA A 172 24.00 9.57 -12.11
C ALA A 172 22.48 9.54 -11.83
N PRO A 173 22.00 8.87 -10.75
CA PRO A 173 20.61 8.98 -10.35
C PRO A 173 20.22 10.46 -10.14
N PHE A 174 19.16 10.92 -10.78
CA PHE A 174 18.65 12.30 -10.70
C PHE A 174 19.69 13.40 -11.04
N GLY A 175 20.76 13.06 -11.78
CA GLY A 175 21.85 14.00 -12.10
C GLY A 175 22.76 14.32 -10.90
N ILE A 176 22.67 13.56 -9.81
CA ILE A 176 23.52 13.74 -8.63
C ILE A 176 24.84 12.98 -8.86
N GLU A 177 25.86 13.65 -9.39
CA GLU A 177 27.15 13.05 -9.76
C GLU A 177 27.84 12.30 -8.60
N MET A 178 27.65 12.74 -7.36
CA MET A 178 28.19 12.03 -6.19
C MET A 178 27.62 10.62 -6.00
N LEU A 179 26.48 10.31 -6.64
CA LEU A 179 25.83 8.99 -6.60
C LEU A 179 26.17 8.11 -7.80
N VAL A 180 27.09 8.55 -8.67
CA VAL A 180 27.54 7.75 -9.82
C VAL A 180 28.34 6.55 -9.30
N TRP A 181 27.94 5.36 -9.75
CA TRP A 181 28.74 4.17 -9.52
C TRP A 181 29.87 4.10 -10.57
N PRO A 182 31.08 3.61 -10.21
CA PRO A 182 32.24 3.65 -11.11
C PRO A 182 32.07 2.92 -12.46
N SER A 183 31.09 2.03 -12.55
CA SER A 183 30.74 1.26 -13.76
C SER A 183 29.26 0.85 -13.70
N PRO A 184 28.63 0.47 -14.85
CA PRO A 184 27.30 -0.12 -14.83
C PRO A 184 27.20 -1.29 -13.86
N VAL A 185 26.18 -1.30 -13.01
CA VAL A 185 25.97 -2.35 -12.03
C VAL A 185 25.26 -3.53 -12.69
N PRO A 186 25.77 -4.78 -12.53
CA PRO A 186 25.11 -5.96 -13.10
C PRO A 186 23.67 -6.12 -12.56
N GLU A 187 22.75 -6.64 -13.38
CA GLU A 187 21.30 -6.76 -13.06
C GLU A 187 21.03 -7.41 -11.70
N PHE A 188 21.79 -8.45 -11.32
CA PHE A 188 21.58 -9.15 -10.07
C PHE A 188 22.14 -8.41 -8.84
N TRP A 189 23.16 -7.53 -9.02
CA TRP A 189 23.72 -6.70 -7.95
C TRP A 189 22.99 -5.38 -7.77
N MET A 190 22.28 -4.90 -8.81
CA MET A 190 21.59 -3.62 -8.79
C MET A 190 20.59 -3.48 -7.62
N PRO A 191 19.78 -4.50 -7.25
CA PRO A 191 18.87 -4.35 -6.11
C PRO A 191 19.61 -4.11 -4.79
N ALA A 192 20.69 -4.86 -4.51
CA ALA A 192 21.51 -4.66 -3.31
C ALA A 192 22.24 -3.30 -3.33
N ALA A 193 22.81 -2.90 -4.47
CA ALA A 193 23.44 -1.58 -4.61
C ALA A 193 22.44 -0.44 -4.33
N THR A 194 21.21 -0.55 -4.83
CA THR A 194 20.15 0.42 -4.53
C THR A 194 19.82 0.41 -3.04
N GLY A 195 19.66 -0.76 -2.41
CA GLY A 195 19.42 -0.89 -0.98
C GLY A 195 20.47 -0.20 -0.14
N LEU A 196 21.74 -0.44 -0.43
CA LEU A 196 22.89 0.18 0.27
C LEU A 196 22.88 1.71 0.16
N MET A 197 22.52 2.29 -1.01
CA MET A 197 22.40 3.75 -1.15
C MET A 197 21.36 4.34 -0.22
N PHE A 198 20.28 3.62 0.06
CA PHE A 198 19.20 4.07 0.93
C PHE A 198 19.36 3.66 2.39
N LEU A 199 20.38 2.90 2.75
CA LEU A 199 20.58 2.41 4.12
C LEU A 199 20.84 3.57 5.10
N ALA A 200 21.75 4.47 4.78
CA ALA A 200 22.03 5.62 5.65
C ALA A 200 20.82 6.56 5.81
N PRO A 201 20.11 6.96 4.72
CA PRO A 201 18.84 7.69 4.83
C PRO A 201 17.79 6.95 5.67
N PHE A 202 17.67 5.63 5.53
CA PHE A 202 16.75 4.80 6.32
C PHE A 202 17.08 4.87 7.82
N LEU A 203 18.35 4.69 8.19
CA LEU A 203 18.78 4.77 9.58
C LEU A 203 18.51 6.16 10.18
N ALA A 204 18.74 7.22 9.42
CA ALA A 204 18.42 8.59 9.85
C ALA A 204 16.88 8.75 10.04
N ALA A 205 16.06 8.25 9.11
CA ALA A 205 14.60 8.32 9.21
C ALA A 205 14.06 7.53 10.42
N VAL A 206 14.61 6.34 10.71
CA VAL A 206 14.27 5.58 11.92
C VAL A 206 14.66 6.34 13.18
N GLY A 207 15.82 7.00 13.18
CA GLY A 207 16.22 7.89 14.27
C GLY A 207 15.22 9.03 14.50
N LEU A 208 14.72 9.65 13.43
CA LEU A 208 13.67 10.67 13.51
C LEU A 208 12.35 10.12 14.06
N LEU A 209 11.96 8.91 13.67
CA LEU A 209 10.77 8.24 14.23
C LEU A 209 10.89 7.98 15.73
N GLU A 210 12.07 7.60 16.22
CA GLU A 210 12.30 7.31 17.64
C GLU A 210 12.21 8.56 18.52
N LEU A 211 12.40 9.76 17.94
CA LEU A 211 12.23 11.03 18.63
C LEU A 211 10.75 11.41 18.85
N LEU A 212 9.80 10.74 18.17
CA LEU A 212 8.37 11.04 18.37
C LEU A 212 7.93 10.74 19.81
N PRO A 213 7.28 11.69 20.52
CA PRO A 213 6.73 11.45 21.85
C PRO A 213 5.59 10.42 21.81
N GLU A 214 5.26 9.83 22.95
CA GLU A 214 4.05 9.03 23.07
C GLU A 214 2.77 9.87 22.89
N PRO A 215 1.65 9.25 22.45
CA PRO A 215 0.35 9.91 22.41
C PRO A 215 0.04 10.57 23.76
N SER A 216 -0.53 11.77 23.70
CA SER A 216 -0.89 12.51 24.91
C SER A 216 -2.04 11.84 25.68
N PRO A 217 -2.24 12.12 26.98
CA PRO A 217 -3.41 11.64 27.71
C PRO A 217 -4.74 12.05 27.05
N LEU A 218 -4.78 13.21 26.39
CA LEU A 218 -5.94 13.68 25.62
C LEU A 218 -6.18 12.80 24.38
N ASP A 219 -5.13 12.46 23.65
CA ASP A 219 -5.22 11.52 22.51
C ASP A 219 -5.76 10.16 22.94
N VAL A 220 -5.32 9.69 24.12
CA VAL A 220 -5.77 8.39 24.68
C VAL A 220 -7.22 8.48 25.16
N ALA A 221 -7.62 9.58 25.78
CA ALA A 221 -8.97 9.77 26.32
C ALA A 221 -10.04 9.91 25.23
N GLU A 222 -9.72 10.60 24.12
CA GLU A 222 -10.61 10.75 22.97
C GLU A 222 -10.65 9.51 22.06
N ARG A 223 -9.70 8.61 22.22
CA ARG A 223 -9.71 7.32 21.55
C ARG A 223 -10.86 6.50 22.08
N MET A 224 -11.94 6.36 21.32
CA MET A 224 -12.94 5.33 21.57
C MET A 224 -12.20 4.00 21.72
N GLN A 225 -12.20 3.42 22.94
CA GLN A 225 -11.65 2.09 23.18
C GLN A 225 -12.43 1.10 22.31
N ARG A 226 -11.89 0.76 21.16
CA ARG A 226 -12.45 -0.27 20.29
C ARG A 226 -11.83 -1.60 20.74
N PRO A 227 -12.55 -2.44 21.48
CA PRO A 227 -12.01 -3.72 21.91
C PRO A 227 -11.68 -4.57 20.68
N PRO A 228 -10.57 -5.32 20.69
CA PRO A 228 -10.28 -6.28 19.65
C PRO A 228 -11.42 -7.28 19.55
N LEU A 229 -11.85 -7.59 18.32
CA LEU A 229 -12.90 -8.58 18.08
C LEU A 229 -12.40 -9.97 18.49
N ASP A 230 -13.09 -10.63 19.41
CA ASP A 230 -12.89 -12.04 19.68
C ASP A 230 -13.35 -12.93 18.49
N GLY A 231 -13.07 -14.23 18.54
CA GLY A 231 -13.43 -15.14 17.44
C GLY A 231 -14.95 -15.21 17.18
N SER A 232 -15.76 -15.04 18.21
CA SER A 232 -17.23 -15.06 18.13
C SER A 232 -17.77 -13.78 17.50
N ALA A 233 -17.23 -12.62 17.88
CA ALA A 233 -17.59 -11.32 17.33
C ALA A 233 -17.14 -11.19 15.86
N ARG A 234 -15.95 -11.74 15.49
CA ARG A 234 -15.49 -11.80 14.08
C ARG A 234 -16.47 -12.59 13.22
N ARG A 235 -16.92 -13.76 13.67
CA ARG A 235 -17.87 -14.60 12.96
C ARG A 235 -19.24 -13.91 12.83
N ARG A 236 -19.73 -13.23 13.89
CA ARG A 236 -20.96 -12.45 13.84
C ARG A 236 -20.85 -11.28 12.85
N PHE A 237 -19.72 -10.56 12.85
CA PHE A 237 -19.46 -9.47 11.92
C PHE A 237 -19.52 -9.95 10.46
N LEU A 238 -18.76 -11.00 10.14
CA LEU A 238 -18.75 -11.59 8.80
C LEU A 238 -20.15 -12.05 8.37
N ARG A 239 -20.87 -12.79 9.22
CA ARG A 239 -22.22 -13.27 8.88
C ARG A 239 -23.21 -12.12 8.66
N ARG A 240 -23.15 -11.09 9.52
CA ARG A 240 -24.07 -9.94 9.44
C ARG A 240 -23.85 -9.08 8.22
N PHE A 241 -22.61 -8.90 7.79
CA PHE A 241 -22.23 -8.01 6.70
C PHE A 241 -21.64 -8.74 5.48
N PHE A 242 -21.86 -10.06 5.39
CA PHE A 242 -21.25 -10.92 4.37
C PHE A 242 -21.36 -10.39 2.94
N PRO A 243 -22.56 -10.00 2.42
CA PRO A 243 -22.66 -9.56 1.03
C PRO A 243 -21.82 -8.31 0.72
N GLY A 244 -21.87 -7.32 1.63
CA GLY A 244 -21.09 -6.09 1.49
C GLY A 244 -19.57 -6.35 1.62
N ILE A 245 -19.18 -7.15 2.60
CA ILE A 245 -17.75 -7.51 2.82
C ILE A 245 -17.21 -8.34 1.65
N ALA A 246 -17.96 -9.34 1.17
CA ALA A 246 -17.55 -10.15 0.03
C ALA A 246 -17.36 -9.30 -1.24
N SER A 247 -18.26 -8.37 -1.52
CA SER A 247 -18.13 -7.42 -2.63
C SER A 247 -16.88 -6.54 -2.48
N LEU A 248 -16.61 -6.02 -1.28
CA LEU A 248 -15.41 -5.22 -1.01
C LEU A 248 -14.13 -6.04 -1.12
N VAL A 249 -14.11 -7.27 -0.63
CA VAL A 249 -12.95 -8.17 -0.72
C VAL A 249 -12.66 -8.53 -2.19
N ALA A 250 -13.69 -8.81 -2.99
CA ALA A 250 -13.54 -9.07 -4.42
C ALA A 250 -12.97 -7.84 -5.16
N CYS A 251 -13.49 -6.65 -4.86
CA CYS A 251 -12.95 -5.40 -5.39
C CYS A 251 -11.47 -5.21 -5.00
N TYR A 252 -11.16 -5.34 -3.72
CA TYR A 252 -9.81 -5.15 -3.19
C TYR A 252 -8.82 -6.15 -3.78
N MET A 253 -9.23 -7.42 -3.92
CA MET A 253 -8.43 -8.48 -4.55
C MET A 253 -8.00 -8.08 -5.96
N LEU A 254 -8.95 -7.62 -6.76
CA LEU A 254 -8.67 -7.25 -8.15
C LEU A 254 -7.84 -5.96 -8.25
N LEU A 255 -8.15 -4.95 -7.44
CA LEU A 255 -7.37 -3.70 -7.39
C LEU A 255 -5.93 -3.94 -6.90
N THR A 256 -5.74 -4.82 -5.92
CA THR A 256 -4.40 -5.20 -5.45
C THR A 256 -3.61 -5.91 -6.54
N ALA A 257 -4.23 -6.88 -7.22
CA ALA A 257 -3.59 -7.59 -8.31
C ALA A 257 -3.24 -6.64 -9.47
N PHE A 258 -4.13 -5.74 -9.85
CA PHE A 258 -3.89 -4.75 -10.89
C PHE A 258 -2.76 -3.78 -10.50
N ARG A 259 -2.79 -3.23 -9.28
CA ARG A 259 -1.75 -2.36 -8.76
C ARG A 259 -0.38 -3.05 -8.78
N ASP A 260 -0.31 -4.28 -8.27
CA ASP A 260 0.95 -5.03 -8.19
C ASP A 260 1.48 -5.37 -9.58
N TYR A 261 0.61 -5.73 -10.53
CA TYR A 261 1.02 -5.96 -11.92
C TYR A 261 1.58 -4.67 -12.54
N ARG A 262 0.80 -3.57 -12.50
CA ARG A 262 1.25 -2.26 -13.00
C ARG A 262 2.59 -1.86 -12.38
N ASP A 263 2.74 -1.99 -11.07
CA ASP A 263 3.94 -1.57 -10.36
C ASP A 263 5.18 -2.42 -10.71
N ASN A 264 5.04 -3.73 -10.81
CA ASN A 264 6.17 -4.63 -11.07
C ASN A 264 6.63 -4.62 -12.53
N TYR A 265 5.74 -4.34 -13.48
CA TYR A 265 6.04 -4.35 -14.91
C TYR A 265 6.01 -2.96 -15.57
N MET A 266 6.00 -1.89 -14.75
CA MET A 266 5.93 -0.51 -15.25
C MET A 266 7.07 -0.17 -16.21
N VAL A 267 8.29 -0.64 -15.93
CA VAL A 267 9.45 -0.43 -16.81
C VAL A 267 9.23 -1.10 -18.17
N ASP A 268 8.79 -2.37 -18.15
CA ASP A 268 8.53 -3.13 -19.37
C ASP A 268 7.42 -2.49 -20.20
N VAL A 269 6.33 -2.05 -19.56
CA VAL A 269 5.21 -1.36 -20.23
C VAL A 269 5.65 -0.05 -20.87
N LEU A 270 6.43 0.77 -20.15
CA LEU A 270 6.92 2.03 -20.72
C LEU A 270 7.90 1.80 -21.88
N ASP A 271 8.78 0.80 -21.77
CA ASP A 271 9.69 0.43 -22.85
C ASP A 271 8.95 -0.09 -24.10
N GLU A 272 7.84 -0.83 -23.92
CA GLU A 272 6.97 -1.23 -25.04
C GLU A 272 6.29 -0.03 -25.70
N LEU A 273 5.81 0.94 -24.91
CA LEU A 273 5.07 2.11 -25.41
C LEU A 273 5.96 3.16 -26.08
N GLN A 274 7.18 3.37 -25.58
CA GLN A 274 8.09 4.44 -26.03
C GLN A 274 9.25 3.93 -26.87
N GLY A 275 9.49 2.62 -26.86
CA GLY A 275 10.66 1.96 -27.42
C GLY A 275 11.77 1.76 -26.39
N ALA A 276 12.42 0.60 -26.44
CA ALA A 276 13.47 0.21 -25.49
C ALA A 276 14.58 1.26 -25.44
N GLY A 277 14.94 1.71 -24.25
CA GLY A 277 15.98 2.71 -24.02
C GLY A 277 15.59 4.16 -24.31
N ARG A 278 14.38 4.43 -24.78
CA ARG A 278 13.86 5.80 -25.02
C ARG A 278 13.10 6.39 -23.84
N THR A 279 12.74 5.55 -22.87
CA THR A 279 12.05 6.01 -21.65
C THR A 279 12.95 6.98 -20.89
N HIS A 280 12.42 8.18 -20.62
CA HIS A 280 13.16 9.20 -19.85
C HIS A 280 13.69 8.62 -18.53
N PRO A 281 14.93 8.94 -18.11
CA PRO A 281 15.54 8.37 -16.90
C PRO A 281 14.69 8.52 -15.62
N GLN A 282 13.90 9.59 -15.50
CA GLN A 282 13.07 9.92 -14.34
C GLN A 282 11.57 9.74 -14.62
N ALA A 283 11.19 8.96 -15.62
CA ALA A 283 9.78 8.83 -16.02
C ALA A 283 8.92 8.20 -14.93
N LEU A 284 9.42 7.17 -14.24
CA LEU A 284 8.66 6.47 -13.23
C LEU A 284 8.44 7.35 -11.97
N SER A 285 9.49 8.04 -11.52
CA SER A 285 9.37 8.96 -10.38
C SER A 285 8.43 10.13 -10.68
N ALA A 286 8.46 10.69 -11.90
CA ALA A 286 7.56 11.76 -12.31
C ALA A 286 6.09 11.30 -12.33
N ILE A 287 5.81 10.13 -12.93
CA ILE A 287 4.47 9.53 -12.98
C ILE A 287 3.96 9.26 -11.55
N GLU A 288 4.72 8.54 -10.74
CA GLU A 288 4.26 8.14 -9.40
C GLU A 288 4.15 9.33 -8.44
N THR A 289 5.00 10.35 -8.57
CA THR A 289 4.90 11.56 -7.75
C THR A 289 3.64 12.36 -8.10
N SER A 290 3.33 12.53 -9.38
CA SER A 290 2.10 13.23 -9.80
C SER A 290 0.84 12.51 -9.33
N VAL A 291 0.82 11.18 -9.43
CA VAL A 291 -0.26 10.34 -8.89
C VAL A 291 -0.39 10.49 -7.38
N ALA A 292 0.72 10.43 -6.64
CA ALA A 292 0.70 10.54 -5.18
C ALA A 292 0.19 11.90 -4.70
N ILE A 293 0.61 13.00 -5.36
CA ILE A 293 0.13 14.35 -5.04
C ILE A 293 -1.38 14.44 -5.26
N ALA A 294 -1.88 13.94 -6.39
CA ALA A 294 -3.31 13.96 -6.70
C ALA A 294 -4.12 13.11 -5.71
N VAL A 295 -3.65 11.91 -5.38
CA VAL A 295 -4.28 11.04 -4.37
C VAL A 295 -4.29 11.70 -3.00
N LEU A 296 -3.15 12.30 -2.57
CA LEU A 296 -3.06 12.97 -1.27
C LEU A 296 -4.03 14.16 -1.18
N ALA A 297 -4.13 14.97 -2.25
CA ALA A 297 -5.08 16.08 -2.31
C ALA A 297 -6.53 15.62 -2.14
N VAL A 298 -6.93 14.55 -2.84
CA VAL A 298 -8.27 13.97 -2.72
C VAL A 298 -8.51 13.39 -1.31
N MET A 299 -7.52 12.68 -0.74
CA MET A 299 -7.62 12.15 0.62
C MET A 299 -7.72 13.26 1.66
N ALA A 300 -6.95 14.36 1.50
CA ALA A 300 -7.03 15.51 2.40
C ALA A 300 -8.43 16.12 2.45
N CYS A 301 -9.12 16.20 1.32
CA CYS A 301 -10.52 16.66 1.27
C CYS A 301 -11.48 15.75 2.05
N LEU A 302 -11.23 14.44 2.09
CA LEU A 302 -12.06 13.50 2.85
C LEU A 302 -11.99 13.72 4.36
N PHE A 303 -10.84 14.14 4.91
CA PHE A 303 -10.70 14.39 6.35
C PHE A 303 -11.54 15.58 6.83
N ALA A 304 -11.89 16.51 5.96
CA ALA A 304 -12.76 17.63 6.28
C ALA A 304 -14.24 17.21 6.55
N ILE A 305 -14.65 15.99 6.12
CA ILE A 305 -16.02 15.52 6.25
C ILE A 305 -16.25 14.85 7.60
N LYS A 306 -16.85 15.58 8.55
CA LYS A 306 -17.13 15.08 9.92
C LYS A 306 -18.27 14.05 9.97
N ASN A 307 -19.27 14.15 9.11
CA ASN A 307 -20.44 13.27 9.10
C ASN A 307 -20.07 11.90 8.51
N HIS A 308 -20.11 10.85 9.33
CA HIS A 308 -19.69 9.49 8.95
C HIS A 308 -20.43 8.93 7.72
N ARG A 309 -21.75 9.18 7.56
CA ARG A 309 -22.52 8.70 6.41
C ARG A 309 -22.14 9.46 5.13
N ARG A 310 -22.00 10.80 5.21
CA ARG A 310 -21.52 11.59 4.06
C ARG A 310 -20.10 11.21 3.69
N ALA A 311 -19.21 11.04 4.67
CA ALA A 311 -17.85 10.58 4.45
C ALA A 311 -17.84 9.20 3.75
N LEU A 312 -18.66 8.25 4.22
CA LEU A 312 -18.74 6.92 3.60
C LEU A 312 -19.24 6.99 2.16
N ALA A 313 -20.30 7.77 1.88
CA ALA A 313 -20.80 7.97 0.52
C ALA A 313 -19.76 8.62 -0.40
N THR A 314 -19.03 9.63 0.09
CA THR A 314 -17.93 10.27 -0.65
C THR A 314 -16.79 9.32 -0.93
N ILE A 315 -16.42 8.47 0.05
CA ILE A 315 -15.40 7.42 -0.12
C ILE A 315 -15.81 6.47 -1.26
N PHE A 316 -17.03 5.93 -1.22
CA PHE A 316 -17.53 5.08 -2.30
C PHE A 316 -17.55 5.80 -3.66
N GLY A 317 -17.93 7.09 -3.69
CA GLY A 317 -17.91 7.91 -4.91
C GLY A 317 -16.52 8.07 -5.49
N ILE A 318 -15.51 8.34 -4.66
CA ILE A 318 -14.10 8.45 -5.09
C ILE A 318 -13.58 7.10 -5.61
N MET A 319 -13.85 6.02 -4.88
CA MET A 319 -13.46 4.68 -5.30
C MET A 319 -14.11 4.28 -6.63
N PHE A 320 -15.38 4.59 -6.80
CA PHE A 320 -16.13 4.37 -8.04
C PHE A 320 -15.54 5.17 -9.21
N ALA A 321 -15.25 6.48 -9.00
CA ALA A 321 -14.58 7.32 -9.98
C ALA A 321 -13.18 6.77 -10.35
N GLY A 322 -12.42 6.28 -9.37
CA GLY A 322 -11.13 5.63 -9.60
C GLY A 322 -11.26 4.37 -10.46
N ALA A 323 -12.22 3.50 -10.16
CA ALA A 323 -12.47 2.30 -10.96
C ALA A 323 -12.96 2.63 -12.39
N ALA A 324 -13.82 3.65 -12.54
CA ALA A 324 -14.26 4.14 -13.86
C ALA A 324 -13.08 4.71 -14.67
N LEU A 325 -12.16 5.42 -14.02
CA LEU A 325 -10.99 6.01 -14.66
C LEU A 325 -10.08 4.95 -15.31
N LEU A 326 -9.97 3.74 -14.74
CA LEU A 326 -9.21 2.64 -15.36
C LEU A 326 -9.74 2.29 -16.76
N GLY A 327 -11.05 2.14 -16.90
CA GLY A 327 -11.70 1.83 -18.17
C GLY A 327 -11.67 3.00 -19.14
N CYS A 328 -12.04 4.20 -18.68
CA CYS A 328 -12.05 5.40 -19.50
C CYS A 328 -10.66 5.76 -20.05
N ALA A 329 -9.62 5.74 -19.20
CA ALA A 329 -8.26 6.00 -19.63
C ALA A 329 -7.78 4.99 -20.69
N THR A 330 -8.14 3.71 -20.52
CA THR A 330 -7.78 2.66 -21.48
C THR A 330 -8.53 2.84 -22.81
N ALA A 331 -9.80 3.24 -22.77
CA ALA A 331 -10.56 3.55 -23.98
C ALA A 331 -9.98 4.77 -24.72
N LEU A 332 -9.62 5.84 -24.01
CA LEU A 332 -8.99 7.03 -24.59
C LEU A 332 -7.64 6.70 -25.24
N TRP A 333 -6.80 5.89 -24.57
CA TRP A 333 -5.53 5.46 -25.14
C TRP A 333 -5.70 4.60 -26.39
N ARG A 334 -6.61 3.63 -26.40
CA ARG A 334 -6.90 2.79 -27.57
C ARG A 334 -7.41 3.59 -28.77
N ASN A 335 -8.14 4.67 -28.52
CA ASN A 335 -8.64 5.58 -29.54
C ASN A 335 -7.60 6.63 -29.97
N GLY A 336 -6.37 6.60 -29.44
CA GLY A 336 -5.31 7.57 -29.77
C GLY A 336 -5.53 8.97 -29.20
N ALA A 337 -6.50 9.17 -28.28
CA ALA A 337 -6.79 10.47 -27.68
C ALA A 337 -5.76 10.91 -26.61
N ILE A 338 -5.04 9.96 -26.02
CA ILE A 338 -3.95 10.18 -25.07
C ILE A 338 -2.77 9.28 -25.39
N ASP A 339 -1.56 9.75 -25.06
CA ASP A 339 -0.35 8.95 -25.18
C ASP A 339 -0.18 7.89 -24.10
N GLY A 340 0.80 7.00 -24.27
CA GLY A 340 1.06 5.91 -23.35
C GLY A 340 1.47 6.37 -21.94
N SER A 341 2.21 7.47 -21.81
CA SER A 341 2.63 8.02 -20.51
C SER A 341 1.45 8.56 -19.72
N MET A 342 0.56 9.31 -20.38
CA MET A 342 -0.68 9.81 -19.78
C MET A 342 -1.60 8.64 -19.39
N TRP A 343 -1.72 7.62 -20.26
CA TRP A 343 -2.51 6.42 -19.96
C TRP A 343 -2.04 5.75 -18.69
N VAL A 344 -0.73 5.43 -18.56
CA VAL A 344 -0.16 4.78 -17.40
C VAL A 344 -0.31 5.63 -16.13
N THR A 345 -0.22 6.98 -16.25
CA THR A 345 -0.44 7.92 -15.16
C THR A 345 -1.89 7.86 -14.68
N LEU A 346 -2.86 7.91 -15.60
CA LEU A 346 -4.29 7.82 -15.27
C LEU A 346 -4.68 6.46 -14.69
N LEU A 347 -4.05 5.37 -15.15
CA LEU A 347 -4.20 4.05 -14.52
C LEU A 347 -3.70 4.05 -13.07
N GLY A 348 -2.56 4.70 -12.82
CA GLY A 348 -2.04 4.89 -11.45
C GLY A 348 -3.01 5.68 -10.57
N LEU A 349 -3.47 6.82 -11.06
CA LEU A 349 -4.45 7.64 -10.35
C LEU A 349 -5.73 6.86 -10.06
N GLY A 350 -6.29 6.19 -11.06
CA GLY A 350 -7.52 5.40 -10.92
C GLY A 350 -7.40 4.30 -9.88
N VAL A 351 -6.35 3.48 -9.97
CA VAL A 351 -6.17 2.37 -9.03
C VAL A 351 -5.92 2.87 -7.61
N TYR A 352 -5.14 3.92 -7.39
CA TYR A 352 -4.86 4.41 -6.04
C TYR A 352 -6.03 5.17 -5.43
N LEU A 353 -6.84 5.90 -6.20
CA LEU A 353 -8.11 6.47 -5.73
C LEU A 353 -9.09 5.38 -5.26
N ALA A 354 -9.13 4.24 -5.94
CA ALA A 354 -9.96 3.13 -5.54
C ALA A 354 -9.37 2.29 -4.39
N TYR A 355 -8.02 2.18 -4.30
CA TYR A 355 -7.32 1.30 -3.37
C TYR A 355 -7.02 1.95 -2.01
N VAL A 356 -6.51 3.19 -1.99
CA VAL A 356 -6.03 3.84 -0.75
C VAL A 356 -7.10 3.95 0.33
N PRO A 357 -8.38 4.25 0.01
CA PRO A 357 -9.42 4.32 1.03
C PRO A 357 -9.64 3.02 1.82
N PHE A 358 -9.38 1.84 1.23
CA PHE A 358 -9.51 0.56 1.95
C PHE A 358 -8.60 0.49 3.18
N ASN A 359 -7.37 0.97 3.06
CA ASN A 359 -6.36 0.90 4.10
C ASN A 359 -6.41 2.09 5.07
N ALA A 360 -6.99 3.22 4.64
CA ALA A 360 -6.97 4.45 5.42
C ALA A 360 -8.27 4.72 6.20
N LEU A 361 -9.45 4.51 5.59
CA LEU A 361 -10.70 5.08 6.12
C LEU A 361 -11.92 4.17 6.00
N LEU A 362 -12.02 3.33 4.96
CA LEU A 362 -13.28 2.69 4.55
C LEU A 362 -13.88 1.83 5.67
N PHE A 363 -13.12 0.89 6.20
CA PHE A 363 -13.62 -0.04 7.21
C PHE A 363 -13.95 0.65 8.54
N ASP A 364 -13.19 1.67 8.92
CA ASP A 364 -13.49 2.48 10.10
C ASP A 364 -14.81 3.25 9.96
N ARG A 365 -15.05 3.84 8.78
CA ARG A 365 -16.30 4.55 8.49
C ARG A 365 -17.50 3.60 8.36
N ILE A 366 -17.31 2.38 7.82
CA ILE A 366 -18.35 1.34 7.81
C ILE A 366 -18.73 0.96 9.24
N MET A 367 -17.77 0.67 10.12
CA MET A 367 -18.06 0.32 11.52
C MET A 367 -18.75 1.45 12.25
N ALA A 368 -18.29 2.70 12.09
CA ALA A 368 -18.91 3.86 12.71
C ALA A 368 -20.34 4.08 12.21
N SER A 369 -20.59 3.94 10.90
CA SER A 369 -21.92 4.14 10.30
C SER A 369 -22.92 3.05 10.66
N THR A 370 -22.46 1.81 10.87
CA THR A 370 -23.28 0.65 11.24
C THR A 370 -23.38 0.42 12.74
N ARG A 371 -22.74 1.27 13.56
CA ARG A 371 -22.64 1.16 15.03
C ARG A 371 -22.15 -0.21 15.49
N PHE A 372 -21.28 -0.85 14.74
CA PHE A 372 -20.67 -2.11 15.14
C PHE A 372 -19.42 -1.86 15.97
N ALA A 373 -19.41 -2.36 17.21
CA ALA A 373 -18.24 -2.25 18.09
C ALA A 373 -17.14 -3.23 17.65
N GLY A 374 -16.01 -2.72 17.18
CA GLY A 374 -14.87 -3.55 16.78
C GLY A 374 -13.79 -2.77 16.03
N THR A 375 -12.67 -3.43 15.71
CA THR A 375 -11.57 -2.85 14.96
C THR A 375 -11.65 -3.22 13.48
N ALA A 376 -11.34 -2.27 12.58
CA ALA A 376 -11.24 -2.47 11.13
C ALA A 376 -10.15 -3.49 10.73
N VAL A 377 -9.16 -3.69 11.60
CA VAL A 377 -7.95 -4.49 11.34
C VAL A 377 -8.26 -5.88 10.78
N PHE A 378 -9.27 -6.57 11.34
CA PHE A 378 -9.63 -7.91 10.86
C PHE A 378 -10.13 -7.90 9.40
N ALA A 379 -10.98 -6.93 9.04
CA ALA A 379 -11.49 -6.80 7.67
C ALA A 379 -10.36 -6.46 6.68
N ILE A 380 -9.41 -5.63 7.09
CA ILE A 380 -8.21 -5.30 6.31
C ILE A 380 -7.36 -6.56 6.07
N TYR A 381 -7.12 -7.39 7.09
CA TYR A 381 -6.34 -8.62 6.93
C TYR A 381 -7.01 -9.63 5.99
N VAL A 382 -8.34 -9.77 6.04
CA VAL A 382 -9.10 -10.63 5.11
C VAL A 382 -8.95 -10.11 3.68
N ALA A 383 -9.10 -8.80 3.49
CA ALA A 383 -8.95 -8.17 2.19
C ALA A 383 -7.51 -8.31 1.65
N ASP A 384 -6.49 -8.06 2.49
CA ASP A 384 -5.08 -8.21 2.13
C ASP A 384 -4.74 -9.65 1.70
N SER A 385 -5.20 -10.66 2.45
CA SER A 385 -4.96 -12.07 2.12
C SER A 385 -5.54 -12.43 0.75
N ALA A 386 -6.78 -11.99 0.47
CA ALA A 386 -7.39 -12.15 -0.84
C ALA A 386 -6.62 -11.38 -1.92
N GLY A 387 -6.19 -10.15 -1.61
CA GLY A 387 -5.41 -9.29 -2.50
C GLY A 387 -4.12 -9.94 -2.99
N TYR A 388 -3.31 -10.49 -2.08
CA TYR A 388 -2.06 -11.18 -2.47
C TYR A 388 -2.33 -12.46 -3.26
N SER A 389 -3.38 -13.22 -2.91
CA SER A 389 -3.77 -14.39 -3.68
C SER A 389 -4.17 -14.01 -5.11
N GLY A 390 -4.95 -12.95 -5.28
CA GLY A 390 -5.31 -12.40 -6.57
C GLY A 390 -4.11 -11.90 -7.38
N SER A 391 -3.14 -11.26 -6.70
CA SER A 391 -1.90 -10.79 -7.34
C SER A 391 -1.09 -11.95 -7.90
N VAL A 392 -0.87 -13.01 -7.13
CA VAL A 392 -0.17 -14.22 -7.59
C VAL A 392 -0.93 -14.90 -8.74
N ALA A 393 -2.26 -15.08 -8.58
CA ALA A 393 -3.09 -15.74 -9.60
C ALA A 393 -3.05 -14.99 -10.95
N MET A 394 -3.11 -13.65 -10.93
CA MET A 394 -3.11 -12.85 -12.15
C MET A 394 -1.77 -12.86 -12.88
N GLN A 395 -0.67 -12.92 -12.14
CA GLN A 395 0.67 -13.03 -12.73
C GLN A 395 0.88 -14.40 -13.38
N LEU A 396 0.48 -15.49 -12.70
CA LEU A 396 0.48 -16.82 -13.27
C LEU A 396 -0.46 -16.92 -14.49
N TYR A 397 -1.63 -16.27 -14.43
CA TYR A 397 -2.55 -16.24 -15.57
C TYR A 397 -1.90 -15.58 -16.79
N LYS A 398 -1.17 -14.47 -16.62
CA LYS A 398 -0.45 -13.81 -17.72
C LYS A 398 0.53 -14.77 -18.39
N ASP A 399 1.36 -15.46 -17.62
CA ASP A 399 2.43 -16.28 -18.19
C ASP A 399 1.92 -17.63 -18.77
N LEU A 400 0.93 -18.27 -18.11
CA LEU A 400 0.47 -19.59 -18.51
C LEU A 400 -0.64 -19.57 -19.56
N TYR A 401 -1.54 -18.57 -19.52
CA TYR A 401 -2.72 -18.52 -20.38
C TYR A 401 -2.71 -17.38 -21.40
N ALA A 402 -1.88 -16.36 -21.21
CA ALA A 402 -1.72 -15.24 -22.14
C ALA A 402 -0.25 -14.95 -22.47
N PRO A 403 0.61 -15.97 -22.75
CA PRO A 403 2.04 -15.77 -22.93
C PRO A 403 2.36 -14.85 -24.13
N GLN A 404 1.53 -14.86 -25.17
CA GLN A 404 1.72 -14.07 -26.38
C GLN A 404 1.33 -12.59 -26.23
N ALA A 405 0.53 -12.25 -25.23
CA ALA A 405 0.15 -10.85 -25.00
C ALA A 405 1.34 -10.03 -24.48
N SER A 406 1.57 -8.86 -25.06
CA SER A 406 2.56 -7.92 -24.53
C SER A 406 2.17 -7.44 -23.13
N ARG A 407 3.12 -6.85 -22.39
CA ARG A 407 2.84 -6.34 -21.04
C ARG A 407 1.82 -5.19 -21.06
N SER A 408 1.90 -4.32 -22.06
CA SER A 408 0.97 -3.20 -22.25
C SER A 408 -0.44 -3.69 -22.65
N GLU A 409 -0.56 -4.64 -23.57
CA GLU A 409 -1.85 -5.21 -23.97
C GLU A 409 -2.53 -5.93 -22.81
N PHE A 410 -1.77 -6.74 -22.06
CA PHE A 410 -2.30 -7.40 -20.87
C PHE A 410 -2.74 -6.39 -19.80
N LEU A 411 -1.95 -5.34 -19.56
CA LEU A 411 -2.32 -4.26 -18.62
C LEU A 411 -3.61 -3.56 -19.07
N ALA A 412 -3.81 -3.33 -20.37
CA ALA A 412 -5.01 -2.72 -20.92
C ALA A 412 -6.25 -3.62 -20.74
N TRP A 413 -6.12 -4.92 -21.03
CA TRP A 413 -7.19 -5.89 -20.76
C TRP A 413 -7.53 -5.93 -19.27
N PHE A 414 -6.50 -5.99 -18.43
CA PHE A 414 -6.68 -6.04 -16.97
C PHE A 414 -7.30 -4.76 -16.41
N ALA A 415 -6.98 -3.58 -16.95
CA ALA A 415 -7.62 -2.32 -16.61
C ALA A 415 -9.12 -2.33 -16.90
N GLY A 416 -9.52 -2.89 -18.05
CA GLY A 416 -10.93 -3.09 -18.42
C GLY A 416 -11.65 -4.02 -17.44
N LEU A 417 -11.05 -5.17 -17.12
CA LEU A 417 -11.59 -6.12 -16.13
C LEU A 417 -11.71 -5.46 -14.75
N ALA A 418 -10.65 -4.78 -14.28
CA ALA A 418 -10.64 -4.10 -12.99
C ALA A 418 -11.68 -2.97 -12.91
N SER A 419 -11.91 -2.25 -14.01
CA SER A 419 -12.96 -1.25 -14.11
C SER A 419 -14.34 -1.88 -13.96
N VAL A 420 -14.70 -2.86 -14.79
CA VAL A 420 -16.03 -3.47 -14.79
C VAL A 420 -16.36 -4.14 -13.45
N VAL A 421 -15.44 -4.99 -12.96
CA VAL A 421 -15.64 -5.70 -11.69
C VAL A 421 -15.58 -4.72 -10.51
N GLY A 422 -14.68 -3.73 -10.55
CA GLY A 422 -14.60 -2.69 -9.54
C GLY A 422 -15.90 -1.88 -9.43
N LEU A 423 -16.42 -1.40 -10.55
CA LEU A 423 -17.68 -0.64 -10.58
C LEU A 423 -18.87 -1.46 -10.04
N THR A 424 -19.02 -2.71 -10.49
CA THR A 424 -20.14 -3.56 -10.07
C THR A 424 -20.07 -3.92 -8.58
N THR A 425 -18.89 -4.30 -8.09
CA THR A 425 -18.70 -4.66 -6.67
C THR A 425 -18.79 -3.46 -5.74
N LEU A 426 -18.26 -2.29 -6.14
CA LEU A 426 -18.38 -1.04 -5.36
C LEU A 426 -19.81 -0.54 -5.32
N ALA A 427 -20.57 -0.61 -6.43
CA ALA A 427 -21.99 -0.27 -6.45
C ALA A 427 -22.78 -1.20 -5.52
N ALA A 428 -22.55 -2.52 -5.60
CA ALA A 428 -23.22 -3.49 -4.72
C ALA A 428 -22.90 -3.24 -3.24
N ALA A 429 -21.64 -3.01 -2.89
CA ALA A 429 -21.23 -2.72 -1.53
C ALA A 429 -21.77 -1.39 -1.02
N GLY A 430 -21.71 -0.33 -1.83
CA GLY A 430 -22.19 1.01 -1.49
C GLY A 430 -23.69 1.01 -1.20
N LEU A 431 -24.50 0.40 -2.08
CA LEU A 431 -25.94 0.24 -1.88
C LEU A 431 -26.28 -0.59 -0.64
N TYR A 432 -25.50 -1.66 -0.39
CA TYR A 432 -25.67 -2.51 0.77
C TYR A 432 -25.44 -1.74 2.08
N PHE A 433 -24.30 -1.03 2.19
CA PHE A 433 -23.94 -0.32 3.41
C PHE A 433 -24.77 0.96 3.62
N ASP A 434 -25.24 1.64 2.56
CA ASP A 434 -26.17 2.75 2.71
C ASP A 434 -27.50 2.29 3.32
N ARG A 435 -28.08 1.19 2.82
CA ARG A 435 -29.31 0.60 3.39
C ARG A 435 -29.11 0.18 4.85
N LYS A 436 -27.98 -0.45 5.19
CA LYS A 436 -27.68 -0.86 6.57
C LYS A 436 -27.49 0.34 7.51
N SER A 437 -26.85 1.42 7.04
CA SER A 437 -26.69 2.65 7.82
C SER A 437 -28.04 3.38 8.03
N ALA A 438 -28.97 3.31 7.08
CA ALA A 438 -30.31 3.86 7.21
C ALA A 438 -31.16 3.10 8.22
N SER A 439 -31.11 1.76 8.23
CA SER A 439 -31.89 0.91 9.14
C SER A 439 -31.53 1.08 10.62
N VAL A 440 -30.34 1.57 10.94
CA VAL A 440 -29.88 1.86 12.32
C VAL A 440 -30.54 3.13 12.89
N ARG A 441 -31.15 3.98 12.05
CA ARG A 441 -31.78 5.26 12.45
C ARG A 441 -33.27 5.19 12.70
N THR A 442 -33.96 4.12 12.28
CA THR A 442 -35.37 3.93 12.57
C THR A 442 -35.47 3.22 13.92
N PRO A 443 -35.76 3.90 15.05
CA PRO A 443 -36.18 3.20 16.25
C PRO A 443 -37.48 2.48 15.85
N SER A 444 -37.53 1.18 16.12
CA SER A 444 -38.81 0.47 16.07
C SER A 444 -39.76 1.18 17.01
N HIS A 445 -40.74 1.88 16.46
CA HIS A 445 -41.97 2.32 17.18
C HIS A 445 -42.78 1.05 17.45
N VAL A 446 -42.33 0.23 18.39
CA VAL A 446 -43.12 -0.82 19.03
C VAL A 446 -42.59 -0.91 20.45
N ASP A 447 -43.26 -0.26 21.35
CA ASP A 447 -43.70 -0.63 22.68
C ASP A 447 -44.13 0.64 23.45
N GLY A 448 -45.23 1.21 22.97
CA GLY A 448 -46.03 2.19 23.70
C GLY A 448 -47.30 1.57 24.26
N THR A 449 -47.23 0.41 24.93
CA THR A 449 -48.40 -0.16 25.66
C THR A 449 -47.92 -1.10 26.76
N GLN A 450 -47.40 -0.51 27.83
CA GLN A 450 -47.37 -1.14 29.19
C GLN A 450 -46.90 -0.12 30.24
N HIS A 451 -47.66 0.94 30.49
CA HIS A 451 -47.66 1.67 31.76
C HIS A 451 -49.02 2.32 31.98
N SER A 452 -50.02 1.49 32.24
CA SER A 452 -51.24 1.91 32.93
C SER A 452 -51.81 0.70 33.66
N LEU A 453 -51.27 0.40 34.83
CA LEU A 453 -51.86 -0.39 35.90
C LEU A 453 -50.88 -0.45 37.05
N LEU A 454 -50.88 0.57 37.91
CA LEU A 454 -50.57 0.49 39.33
C LEU A 454 -50.70 1.90 39.94
N SER A 455 -51.94 2.23 40.33
CA SER A 455 -52.31 3.01 41.53
C SER A 455 -53.59 2.38 42.05
N PRO A 456 -53.93 2.43 43.31
CA PRO A 456 -53.56 3.40 44.35
C PRO A 456 -52.48 2.98 45.33
#